data_b5f41d3d0414e09a604dda085e2e3ef4
#
_entry.id   b5f41d3d0414e09a604dda085e2e3ef4
#
_cell.length_a   1.000
_cell.length_b   1.000
_cell.length_c   1.000
_cell.angle_alpha   90.00
_cell.angle_beta   90.00
_cell.angle_gamma   90.00
#
_symmetry.space_group_name_H-M   'P 1'
#
loop_
_entity.id
_entity.type
_entity.pdbx_description
1 polymer ?
#
loop_
_entity_poly.entity_id
_entity_poly.type
_entity_poly.pdbx_seq_one_letter_code
_entity_poly.pdbx_strand_id
1 'polypeptide(L)'
;MRNFIILLICLLSFSAYLPAQESEVPEPPVLDLVSVDPFTGHTSLYWSPSTTPNVAGYIIYRFINNEGYSIDTVFSPFVNSYVNTGSNAAFFSENYVINAFDSVYYTDPSSPNTSPFSNPLNTIYLEAAIDSCMHRIELSWNPYLSDSPDVDEYRVYFSRDGSAYQTEGTTADTAFSIESFESYSEYCFYVEALLSNGTSSLSNLFCIDTDIPAPPGWINANYASYNEDGSVQLSFTVDPENEYSTYRIERSLDSLSGFDNIEEIHNNSGFIEYTDRSPPEGIIYYRLASLNNCGEAIVYSNIASTIKLDLELVGDLVRLNWNNYYRWRGGVFSYRIFRNKSGFFEEIGSLSGTDTLYTDDLRTFMHETGNLDICYRIVAEEAFNPYYNAATSISDTKCIEQPVKIYVPNAFTPDDNLVNDVFKPVLSFSPVKYRMIINNRSGVTLFTTNDHLEGWNGMSGGRKLPEDVYIWFIEAETPDGKTISRTGTLSIIFNH
;
A
#
# COMPACT_ATOMS: atom_id res chain seq x y z
N MET A 1 127.66 -26.23 45.24
CA MET A 1 127.11 -25.27 46.15
C MET A 1 126.24 -24.34 45.34
N ARG A 2 125.10 -24.46 45.38
CA ARG A 2 123.93 -23.58 45.02
C ARG A 2 122.83 -24.40 44.43
N ASN A 3 121.86 -24.66 45.25
CA ASN A 3 120.59 -25.34 44.92
C ASN A 3 119.74 -24.44 44.01
N PHE A 4 119.28 -24.98 42.93
CA PHE A 4 118.23 -24.36 42.14
C PHE A 4 116.96 -25.24 42.38
N ILE A 5 115.99 -24.65 43.03
CA ILE A 5 114.63 -25.25 43.21
C ILE A 5 113.86 -24.79 42.00
N ILE A 6 113.38 -25.75 41.17
CA ILE A 6 112.40 -25.45 40.05
C ILE A 6 111.01 -25.62 40.64
N LEU A 7 110.26 -24.53 40.69
CA LEU A 7 108.85 -24.52 41.13
C LEU A 7 107.94 -24.78 39.90
N LEU A 8 107.29 -25.99 39.89
CA LEU A 8 106.38 -26.42 38.85
C LEU A 8 104.99 -25.81 39.16
N ILE A 9 104.54 -24.76 38.45
CA ILE A 9 103.20 -24.17 38.57
C ILE A 9 102.24 -25.01 37.72
N CYS A 10 101.37 -25.81 38.34
CA CYS A 10 100.24 -26.52 37.66
C CYS A 10 99.11 -25.54 37.47
N LEU A 11 98.91 -25.05 36.20
CA LEU A 11 97.73 -24.29 35.79
C LEU A 11 96.51 -25.25 35.63
N LEU A 12 95.65 -25.28 36.63
CA LEU A 12 94.33 -25.88 36.60
C LEU A 12 93.40 -24.95 35.77
N SER A 13 93.14 -25.30 34.54
CA SER A 13 92.05 -24.66 33.70
C SER A 13 90.69 -25.13 34.23
N PHE A 14 90.02 -24.30 35.02
CA PHE A 14 88.60 -24.47 35.30
C PHE A 14 87.81 -24.10 34.00
N SER A 15 87.37 -25.11 33.28
CA SER A 15 86.30 -24.97 32.32
C SER A 15 84.99 -24.75 33.08
N ALA A 16 84.55 -23.53 33.21
CA ALA A 16 83.21 -23.24 33.70
C ALA A 16 82.17 -23.79 32.62
N TYR A 17 81.62 -24.96 32.95
CA TYR A 17 80.41 -25.38 32.29
C TYR A 17 79.30 -24.37 32.71
N LEU A 18 78.93 -23.42 31.83
CA LEU A 18 77.67 -22.71 31.93
C LEU A 18 76.60 -23.77 31.64
N PRO A 19 75.64 -24.03 32.54
CA PRO A 19 74.53 -24.87 32.19
C PRO A 19 73.86 -24.21 30.99
N ALA A 20 73.58 -24.98 29.93
CA ALA A 20 72.70 -24.53 28.88
C ALA A 20 71.39 -24.12 29.55
N GLN A 21 71.06 -22.86 29.46
CA GLN A 21 69.75 -22.34 29.92
C GLN A 21 68.72 -23.11 29.08
N GLU A 22 67.97 -23.99 29.74
CA GLU A 22 66.82 -24.61 29.12
C GLU A 22 65.94 -23.45 28.57
N SER A 23 65.78 -23.42 27.26
CA SER A 23 64.92 -22.41 26.65
C SER A 23 63.52 -22.68 27.12
N GLU A 24 62.94 -21.70 27.82
CA GLU A 24 61.55 -21.75 28.29
C GLU A 24 60.64 -21.63 27.06
N VAL A 25 59.64 -22.53 26.93
CA VAL A 25 58.65 -22.50 25.84
C VAL A 25 57.97 -21.12 25.84
N PRO A 26 57.94 -20.40 24.73
CA PRO A 26 57.31 -19.07 24.69
C PRO A 26 55.82 -19.12 25.10
N GLU A 27 55.36 -18.09 25.78
CA GLU A 27 53.91 -17.85 25.96
C GLU A 27 53.28 -17.50 24.62
N PRO A 28 52.02 -17.93 24.37
CA PRO A 28 51.33 -17.62 23.13
C PRO A 28 51.12 -16.13 22.98
N PRO A 29 51.21 -15.57 21.72
CA PRO A 29 50.76 -14.23 21.47
C PRO A 29 49.22 -14.17 21.57
N VAL A 30 48.65 -12.98 21.71
CA VAL A 30 47.18 -12.75 21.62
C VAL A 30 46.89 -12.20 20.23
N LEU A 31 46.07 -12.91 19.46
CA LEU A 31 45.58 -12.40 18.20
C LEU A 31 44.46 -11.38 18.48
N ASP A 32 44.73 -10.08 18.19
CA ASP A 32 43.86 -8.98 18.58
C ASP A 32 42.80 -8.67 17.51
N LEU A 33 43.20 -8.80 16.20
CA LEU A 33 42.33 -8.44 15.11
C LEU A 33 42.68 -9.22 13.84
N VAL A 34 41.65 -9.67 13.11
CA VAL A 34 41.73 -10.16 11.76
C VAL A 34 40.70 -9.36 10.94
N SER A 35 41.13 -8.77 9.84
CA SER A 35 40.26 -7.92 9.00
C SER A 35 40.56 -8.14 7.53
N VAL A 36 39.55 -8.15 6.67
CA VAL A 36 39.70 -8.22 5.21
C VAL A 36 39.73 -6.80 4.65
N ASP A 37 40.58 -6.55 3.68
CA ASP A 37 40.44 -5.36 2.85
C ASP A 37 39.40 -5.66 1.75
N PRO A 38 38.24 -5.00 1.75
CA PRO A 38 37.15 -5.31 0.81
C PRO A 38 37.55 -5.18 -0.66
N PHE A 39 38.52 -4.30 -0.95
CA PHE A 39 38.89 -3.98 -2.35
C PHE A 39 40.00 -4.84 -2.89
N THR A 40 40.87 -5.40 -2.04
CA THR A 40 41.96 -6.28 -2.45
C THR A 40 41.74 -7.73 -2.11
N GLY A 41 40.82 -8.03 -1.19
CA GLY A 41 40.58 -9.35 -0.62
C GLY A 41 41.70 -9.85 0.30
N HIS A 42 42.71 -9.04 0.58
CA HIS A 42 43.79 -9.40 1.47
C HIS A 42 43.33 -9.40 2.92
N THR A 43 43.87 -10.33 3.72
CA THR A 43 43.57 -10.41 5.16
C THR A 43 44.72 -9.84 5.97
N SER A 44 44.43 -8.87 6.82
CA SER A 44 45.37 -8.27 7.79
C SER A 44 45.17 -8.86 9.18
N LEU A 45 46.27 -9.29 9.81
CA LEU A 45 46.30 -9.81 11.14
C LEU A 45 47.10 -8.85 12.03
N TYR A 46 46.62 -8.61 13.24
CA TYR A 46 47.31 -7.82 14.26
C TYR A 46 47.29 -8.60 15.58
N TRP A 47 48.44 -8.58 16.34
CA TRP A 47 48.55 -9.31 17.58
C TRP A 47 49.36 -8.56 18.62
N SER A 48 49.06 -8.84 19.88
CA SER A 48 49.90 -8.45 21.00
C SER A 48 51.03 -9.46 21.14
N PRO A 49 52.33 -9.02 21.16
CA PRO A 49 53.47 -9.89 21.23
C PRO A 49 53.48 -10.79 22.48
N SER A 50 54.11 -11.96 22.39
CA SER A 50 54.39 -12.82 23.52
C SER A 50 55.19 -12.07 24.59
N THR A 51 54.89 -12.31 25.86
CA THR A 51 55.59 -11.69 27.02
C THR A 51 56.93 -12.34 27.30
N THR A 52 57.24 -13.45 26.66
CA THR A 52 58.48 -14.21 26.88
C THR A 52 59.69 -13.49 26.26
N PRO A 53 60.79 -13.23 26.99
CA PRO A 53 61.91 -12.40 26.49
C PRO A 53 62.71 -13.03 25.33
N ASN A 54 62.69 -14.36 25.17
CA ASN A 54 63.51 -15.09 24.19
C ASN A 54 62.79 -15.35 22.84
N VAL A 55 61.64 -14.71 22.57
CA VAL A 55 60.93 -14.86 21.29
C VAL A 55 61.77 -14.34 20.14
N ALA A 56 61.89 -15.15 19.11
CA ALA A 56 62.63 -14.83 17.88
C ALA A 56 61.69 -14.43 16.73
N GLY A 57 60.40 -14.78 16.82
CA GLY A 57 59.42 -14.45 15.83
C GLY A 57 58.07 -15.18 16.02
N TYR A 58 57.28 -15.14 14.95
CA TYR A 58 55.87 -15.66 14.93
C TYR A 58 55.66 -16.49 13.65
N ILE A 59 54.89 -17.60 13.81
CA ILE A 59 54.43 -18.40 12.66
C ILE A 59 52.91 -18.16 12.53
N ILE A 60 52.48 -17.82 11.33
CA ILE A 60 51.08 -17.53 11.02
C ILE A 60 50.47 -18.80 10.40
N TYR A 61 49.26 -19.13 10.87
CA TYR A 61 48.57 -20.34 10.42
C TYR A 61 47.15 -20.02 9.98
N ARG A 62 46.68 -20.71 8.92
CA ARG A 62 45.27 -20.95 8.74
C ARG A 62 44.85 -22.10 9.63
N PHE A 63 43.74 -21.92 10.36
CA PHE A 63 43.23 -22.89 11.30
C PHE A 63 42.00 -23.60 10.73
N ILE A 64 42.14 -24.88 10.42
CA ILE A 64 41.13 -25.69 9.74
C ILE A 64 40.96 -27.00 10.51
N ASN A 65 39.72 -27.35 10.93
CA ASN A 65 39.40 -28.58 11.64
C ASN A 65 40.25 -28.81 12.88
N ASN A 66 40.53 -27.74 13.64
CA ASN A 66 41.42 -27.74 14.83
C ASN A 66 42.90 -28.03 14.52
N GLU A 67 43.32 -27.90 13.27
CA GLU A 67 44.71 -28.03 12.86
C GLU A 67 45.24 -26.74 12.27
N GLY A 68 46.46 -26.35 12.59
CA GLY A 68 47.12 -25.16 12.06
C GLY A 68 47.98 -25.51 10.86
N TYR A 69 47.68 -24.90 9.70
CA TYR A 69 48.47 -24.98 8.45
C TYR A 69 49.29 -23.71 8.32
N SER A 70 50.63 -23.82 8.50
CA SER A 70 51.53 -22.68 8.39
C SER A 70 51.46 -22.05 6.99
N ILE A 71 51.23 -20.72 6.94
CA ILE A 71 51.21 -19.92 5.71
C ILE A 71 52.43 -19.03 5.55
N ASP A 72 52.97 -18.51 6.69
CA ASP A 72 54.19 -17.68 6.68
C ASP A 72 54.87 -17.66 8.05
N THR A 73 56.12 -17.14 8.09
CA THR A 73 56.89 -16.95 9.30
C THR A 73 57.50 -15.56 9.36
N VAL A 74 57.21 -14.86 10.43
CA VAL A 74 57.73 -13.49 10.72
C VAL A 74 58.93 -13.63 11.62
N PHE A 75 60.14 -13.37 11.08
CA PHE A 75 61.43 -13.51 11.80
C PHE A 75 61.82 -12.25 12.57
N SER A 76 60.91 -11.77 13.42
CA SER A 76 61.15 -10.62 14.29
C SER A 76 60.18 -10.63 15.47
N PRO A 77 60.65 -10.49 16.72
CA PRO A 77 59.79 -10.39 17.88
C PRO A 77 59.08 -9.02 17.98
N PHE A 78 59.49 -8.02 17.19
CA PHE A 78 58.98 -6.66 17.27
C PHE A 78 57.89 -6.37 16.23
N VAL A 79 57.68 -7.27 15.30
CA VAL A 79 56.59 -7.16 14.31
C VAL A 79 55.32 -7.78 14.93
N ASN A 80 54.23 -7.01 14.86
CA ASN A 80 52.96 -7.37 15.45
C ASN A 80 51.80 -7.30 14.41
N SER A 81 52.11 -7.35 13.14
CA SER A 81 51.12 -7.38 12.06
C SER A 81 51.63 -8.18 10.87
N TYR A 82 50.67 -8.73 10.09
CA TYR A 82 50.97 -9.48 8.89
C TYR A 82 49.81 -9.31 7.88
N VAL A 83 50.11 -9.22 6.60
CA VAL A 83 49.13 -9.17 5.54
C VAL A 83 49.22 -10.41 4.68
N ASN A 84 48.18 -11.26 4.72
CA ASN A 84 48.08 -12.44 3.87
C ASN A 84 47.52 -12.01 2.51
N THR A 85 48.38 -11.87 1.52
CA THR A 85 48.01 -11.56 0.13
C THR A 85 47.52 -12.81 -0.66
N GLY A 86 47.68 -14.02 -0.10
CA GLY A 86 47.15 -15.27 -0.62
C GLY A 86 45.83 -15.70 0.07
N SER A 87 45.15 -14.80 0.75
CA SER A 87 43.86 -15.03 1.40
C SER A 87 42.78 -15.40 0.38
N ASN A 88 41.87 -16.28 0.78
CA ASN A 88 40.64 -16.62 0.04
C ASN A 88 39.39 -16.05 0.79
N ALA A 89 39.57 -15.08 1.65
CA ALA A 89 38.49 -14.49 2.45
C ALA A 89 37.41 -13.80 1.59
N ALA A 90 37.68 -13.57 0.31
CA ALA A 90 36.70 -13.13 -0.66
C ALA A 90 35.67 -14.22 -1.05
N PHE A 91 35.92 -15.51 -0.73
CA PHE A 91 35.09 -16.65 -1.15
C PHE A 91 34.50 -17.44 0.02
N PHE A 92 35.14 -17.36 1.20
CA PHE A 92 34.67 -18.01 2.44
C PHE A 92 35.39 -17.44 3.67
N SER A 93 34.79 -17.64 4.85
CA SER A 93 35.44 -17.23 6.11
C SER A 93 36.69 -18.06 6.38
N GLU A 94 37.80 -17.41 6.71
CA GLU A 94 39.05 -18.02 7.09
C GLU A 94 39.31 -17.81 8.58
N ASN A 95 39.78 -18.88 9.28
CA ASN A 95 40.24 -18.79 10.68
C ASN A 95 41.75 -18.74 10.72
N TYR A 96 42.26 -17.93 11.66
CA TYR A 96 43.71 -17.74 11.85
C TYR A 96 44.08 -17.95 13.30
N VAL A 97 45.29 -18.51 13.49
CA VAL A 97 46.00 -18.57 14.76
C VAL A 97 47.47 -18.26 14.54
N ILE A 98 48.17 -17.85 15.60
CA ILE A 98 49.59 -17.55 15.56
C ILE A 98 50.25 -18.28 16.74
N ASN A 99 51.51 -18.70 16.57
CA ASN A 99 52.35 -19.05 17.69
C ASN A 99 53.67 -18.26 17.67
N ALA A 100 54.30 -18.11 18.85
CA ALA A 100 55.65 -17.56 18.99
C ALA A 100 56.67 -18.71 18.92
N PHE A 101 57.86 -18.42 18.44
CA PHE A 101 58.99 -19.33 18.47
C PHE A 101 60.21 -18.63 19.00
N ASP A 102 61.14 -19.40 19.58
CA ASP A 102 62.41 -18.90 20.12
C ASP A 102 63.60 -19.16 19.15
N SER A 103 64.80 -18.79 19.57
CA SER A 103 66.01 -18.94 18.75
C SER A 103 66.45 -20.41 18.52
N VAL A 104 65.92 -21.36 19.30
CA VAL A 104 66.23 -22.82 19.13
C VAL A 104 65.52 -23.33 17.87
N TYR A 105 64.39 -22.80 17.49
CA TYR A 105 63.67 -23.12 16.24
C TYR A 105 64.54 -23.03 14.99
N TYR A 106 65.50 -22.10 14.95
CA TYR A 106 66.43 -21.93 13.81
C TYR A 106 67.54 -23.01 13.75
N THR A 107 67.90 -23.56 14.92
CA THR A 107 69.04 -24.48 15.01
C THR A 107 68.62 -25.94 14.94
N ASP A 108 67.40 -26.24 15.36
CA ASP A 108 66.82 -27.58 15.34
C ASP A 108 65.31 -27.51 15.02
N PRO A 109 64.96 -27.51 13.71
CA PRO A 109 63.55 -27.52 13.29
C PRO A 109 62.79 -28.80 13.69
N SER A 110 63.52 -29.89 14.09
CA SER A 110 62.90 -31.15 14.52
C SER A 110 62.45 -31.13 16.00
N SER A 111 62.91 -30.13 16.75
CA SER A 111 62.48 -29.86 18.14
C SER A 111 62.01 -28.42 18.25
N PRO A 112 60.84 -28.07 17.64
CA PRO A 112 60.39 -26.71 17.60
C PRO A 112 59.97 -26.25 18.99
N ASN A 113 60.71 -25.30 19.55
CA ASN A 113 60.34 -24.64 20.77
C ASN A 113 59.35 -23.48 20.42
N THR A 114 58.11 -23.90 20.17
CA THR A 114 57.02 -22.99 19.81
C THR A 114 55.98 -22.93 20.91
N SER A 115 55.34 -21.78 21.08
CA SER A 115 54.22 -21.62 22.00
C SER A 115 53.01 -22.46 21.56
N PRO A 116 52.05 -22.68 22.47
CA PRO A 116 50.69 -23.01 22.01
C PRO A 116 50.16 -21.98 21.02
N PHE A 117 49.10 -22.31 20.27
CA PHE A 117 48.42 -21.36 19.44
C PHE A 117 47.79 -20.24 20.23
N SER A 118 47.66 -19.03 19.61
CA SER A 118 46.84 -17.94 20.12
C SER A 118 45.35 -18.34 20.13
N ASN A 119 44.51 -17.50 20.72
CA ASN A 119 43.07 -17.52 20.44
C ASN A 119 42.84 -17.50 18.94
N PRO A 120 41.86 -18.27 18.40
CA PRO A 120 41.48 -18.20 17.01
C PRO A 120 40.60 -16.97 16.74
N LEU A 121 40.86 -16.27 15.62
CA LEU A 121 39.96 -15.26 15.04
C LEU A 121 39.63 -15.62 13.62
N ASN A 122 38.46 -15.16 13.13
CA ASN A 122 37.98 -15.42 11.77
C ASN A 122 37.82 -14.15 10.97
N THR A 123 37.80 -14.27 9.63
CA THR A 123 37.34 -13.22 8.74
C THR A 123 35.81 -13.21 8.66
N ILE A 124 35.22 -12.05 8.44
CA ILE A 124 33.81 -11.92 8.11
C ILE A 124 33.64 -12.20 6.63
N TYR A 125 32.77 -13.14 6.29
CA TYR A 125 32.38 -13.46 4.90
C TYR A 125 30.95 -13.06 4.69
N LEU A 126 30.74 -12.05 3.84
CA LEU A 126 29.46 -11.50 3.45
C LEU A 126 28.96 -12.16 2.17
N GLU A 127 27.70 -12.53 2.16
CA GLU A 127 26.92 -12.94 0.98
C GLU A 127 25.69 -12.06 0.83
N ALA A 128 25.23 -11.86 -0.41
CA ALA A 128 23.99 -11.17 -0.73
C ALA A 128 23.15 -12.03 -1.66
N ALA A 129 21.82 -11.97 -1.49
CA ALA A 129 20.85 -12.61 -2.37
C ALA A 129 19.69 -11.67 -2.64
N ILE A 130 19.09 -11.74 -3.83
CA ILE A 130 17.88 -11.00 -4.17
C ILE A 130 16.67 -11.88 -3.87
N ASP A 131 15.78 -11.39 -3.02
CA ASP A 131 14.42 -11.88 -2.92
C ASP A 131 13.57 -11.16 -3.98
N SER A 132 13.45 -11.78 -5.16
CA SER A 132 12.66 -11.22 -6.27
C SER A 132 11.17 -11.18 -5.98
N CYS A 133 10.69 -11.95 -4.99
CA CYS A 133 9.29 -11.96 -4.59
C CYS A 133 8.95 -10.73 -3.73
N MET A 134 9.80 -10.42 -2.78
CA MET A 134 9.61 -9.29 -1.87
C MET A 134 10.28 -8.00 -2.35
N HIS A 135 11.01 -8.05 -3.48
CA HIS A 135 11.76 -6.92 -4.07
C HIS A 135 12.74 -6.31 -3.08
N ARG A 136 13.57 -7.17 -2.45
CA ARG A 136 14.57 -6.76 -1.46
C ARG A 136 15.88 -7.51 -1.63
N ILE A 137 16.98 -6.94 -1.13
CA ILE A 137 18.29 -7.60 -1.05
C ILE A 137 18.51 -8.07 0.37
N GLU A 138 18.76 -9.36 0.53
CA GLU A 138 19.10 -9.99 1.82
C GLU A 138 20.60 -10.14 1.91
N LEU A 139 21.19 -9.54 2.94
CA LEU A 139 22.60 -9.67 3.31
C LEU A 139 22.73 -10.63 4.49
N SER A 140 23.72 -11.52 4.44
CA SER A 140 24.04 -12.40 5.55
C SER A 140 25.54 -12.62 5.66
N TRP A 141 26.06 -12.77 6.89
CA TRP A 141 27.48 -13.02 7.17
C TRP A 141 27.68 -13.90 8.39
N ASN A 142 28.87 -14.50 8.51
CA ASN A 142 29.22 -15.23 9.73
C ASN A 142 29.56 -14.24 10.86
N PRO A 143 29.29 -14.58 12.14
CA PRO A 143 29.68 -13.74 13.24
C PRO A 143 31.20 -13.61 13.31
N TYR A 144 31.70 -12.41 13.67
CA TYR A 144 33.08 -12.21 14.00
C TYR A 144 33.36 -12.81 15.38
N LEU A 145 34.28 -13.78 15.46
CA LEU A 145 34.66 -14.42 16.74
C LEU A 145 35.67 -13.55 17.44
N SER A 146 35.31 -13.04 18.61
CA SER A 146 36.21 -12.34 19.52
C SER A 146 35.82 -12.68 20.95
N ASP A 147 36.78 -13.19 21.71
CA ASP A 147 36.56 -13.48 23.15
C ASP A 147 36.58 -12.18 23.99
N SER A 148 37.28 -11.17 23.49
CA SER A 148 37.40 -9.82 24.03
C SER A 148 38.31 -8.99 23.13
N PRO A 149 37.86 -7.83 22.61
CA PRO A 149 36.59 -7.13 22.87
C PRO A 149 35.41 -7.74 22.15
N ASP A 150 34.20 -7.60 22.72
CA ASP A 150 32.94 -8.01 22.08
C ASP A 150 32.63 -7.15 20.84
N VAL A 151 31.82 -7.69 19.92
CA VAL A 151 31.23 -6.94 18.82
C VAL A 151 30.05 -6.13 19.35
N ASP A 152 30.14 -4.81 19.24
CA ASP A 152 29.05 -3.91 19.66
C ASP A 152 27.92 -3.89 18.62
N GLU A 153 28.27 -3.71 17.32
CA GLU A 153 27.35 -3.68 16.20
C GLU A 153 28.07 -4.00 14.90
N TYR A 154 27.30 -4.35 13.87
CA TYR A 154 27.75 -4.41 12.49
C TYR A 154 27.21 -3.20 11.73
N ARG A 155 28.05 -2.55 10.92
CA ARG A 155 27.69 -1.44 10.03
C ARG A 155 27.76 -1.93 8.60
N VAL A 156 26.68 -1.74 7.85
CA VAL A 156 26.56 -2.12 6.43
C VAL A 156 26.89 -0.92 5.56
N TYR A 157 27.79 -1.13 4.59
CA TYR A 157 28.14 -0.15 3.57
C TYR A 157 27.71 -0.66 2.22
N PHE A 158 27.23 0.26 1.36
CA PHE A 158 26.90 -0.05 -0.02
C PHE A 158 27.41 1.01 -1.00
N SER A 159 27.59 0.57 -2.25
CA SER A 159 27.80 1.41 -3.44
C SER A 159 26.83 0.92 -4.51
N ARG A 160 26.25 1.85 -5.27
CA ARG A 160 25.45 1.55 -6.45
C ARG A 160 26.16 2.09 -7.68
N ASP A 161 26.28 1.26 -8.72
CA ASP A 161 26.86 1.60 -10.03
C ASP A 161 28.24 2.31 -9.93
N GLY A 162 29.08 1.83 -8.98
CA GLY A 162 30.41 2.38 -8.74
C GLY A 162 30.43 3.74 -8.04
N SER A 163 29.33 4.16 -7.41
CA SER A 163 29.28 5.37 -6.58
C SER A 163 30.16 5.23 -5.34
N ALA A 164 30.38 6.35 -4.62
CA ALA A 164 31.07 6.29 -3.33
C ALA A 164 30.25 5.45 -2.32
N TYR A 165 30.97 4.63 -1.51
CA TYR A 165 30.33 3.84 -0.45
C TYR A 165 29.68 4.73 0.60
N GLN A 166 28.48 4.37 0.98
CA GLN A 166 27.66 5.03 1.98
C GLN A 166 27.21 4.01 3.04
N THR A 167 26.95 4.48 4.25
CA THR A 167 26.36 3.63 5.29
C THR A 167 24.88 3.44 4.99
N GLU A 168 24.43 2.18 4.90
CA GLU A 168 23.01 1.81 4.79
C GLU A 168 22.34 1.76 6.16
N GLY A 169 23.01 1.14 7.14
CA GLY A 169 22.49 1.00 8.48
C GLY A 169 23.41 0.24 9.40
N THR A 170 22.93 -0.02 10.62
CA THR A 170 23.62 -0.84 11.64
C THR A 170 22.68 -1.91 12.18
N THR A 171 23.25 -3.03 12.62
CA THR A 171 22.53 -4.15 13.24
C THR A 171 23.41 -4.86 14.27
N ALA A 172 22.80 -5.48 15.27
CA ALA A 172 23.48 -6.41 16.19
C ALA A 172 23.47 -7.86 15.67
N ASP A 173 22.61 -8.13 14.65
CA ASP A 173 22.47 -9.44 14.04
C ASP A 173 23.50 -9.63 12.91
N THR A 174 23.64 -10.86 12.43
CA THR A 174 24.50 -11.22 11.30
C THR A 174 23.75 -11.27 9.96
N ALA A 175 22.67 -10.49 9.84
CA ALA A 175 21.88 -10.33 8.65
C ALA A 175 21.32 -8.91 8.58
N PHE A 176 21.06 -8.42 7.35
CA PHE A 176 20.46 -7.12 7.10
C PHE A 176 19.66 -7.16 5.80
N SER A 177 18.47 -6.55 5.79
CA SER A 177 17.61 -6.50 4.60
C SER A 177 17.51 -5.08 4.08
N ILE A 178 17.65 -4.92 2.76
CA ILE A 178 17.43 -3.66 2.04
C ILE A 178 16.07 -3.76 1.38
N GLU A 179 15.07 -3.04 1.94
CA GLU A 179 13.65 -3.14 1.59
C GLU A 179 13.29 -2.51 0.23
N SER A 180 14.20 -1.74 -0.38
CA SER A 180 14.00 -1.15 -1.70
C SER A 180 15.33 -0.96 -2.41
N PHE A 181 15.38 -1.29 -3.69
CA PHE A 181 16.53 -1.06 -4.53
C PHE A 181 16.07 -0.63 -5.93
N GLU A 182 16.96 -0.04 -6.72
CA GLU A 182 16.69 0.25 -8.13
C GLU A 182 16.96 -0.99 -8.98
N SER A 183 16.04 -1.30 -9.88
CA SER A 183 16.21 -2.38 -10.86
C SER A 183 17.33 -2.06 -11.85
N TYR A 184 17.96 -3.09 -12.42
CA TYR A 184 19.01 -2.97 -13.44
C TYR A 184 20.23 -2.16 -12.99
N SER A 185 20.62 -2.28 -11.71
CA SER A 185 21.79 -1.64 -11.12
C SER A 185 22.69 -2.65 -10.45
N GLU A 186 23.99 -2.37 -10.39
CA GLU A 186 24.96 -3.14 -9.61
C GLU A 186 25.03 -2.59 -8.19
N TYR A 187 24.81 -3.43 -7.20
CA TYR A 187 24.99 -3.10 -5.79
C TYR A 187 26.17 -3.86 -5.21
N CYS A 188 27.13 -3.14 -4.63
CA CYS A 188 28.28 -3.72 -3.95
C CYS A 188 28.23 -3.40 -2.46
N PHE A 189 28.49 -4.40 -1.61
CA PHE A 189 28.37 -4.30 -0.15
C PHE A 189 29.66 -4.77 0.53
N TYR A 190 29.96 -4.19 1.70
CA TYR A 190 30.82 -4.75 2.72
C TYR A 190 30.29 -4.41 4.12
N VAL A 191 30.71 -5.18 5.12
CA VAL A 191 30.26 -5.03 6.52
C VAL A 191 31.47 -4.73 7.39
N GLU A 192 31.31 -3.84 8.37
CA GLU A 192 32.27 -3.50 9.40
C GLU A 192 31.72 -3.96 10.76
N ALA A 193 32.41 -4.91 11.43
CA ALA A 193 32.16 -5.21 12.82
C ALA A 193 32.89 -4.18 13.70
N LEU A 194 32.13 -3.41 14.46
CA LEU A 194 32.65 -2.45 15.42
C LEU A 194 32.85 -3.15 16.78
N LEU A 195 34.08 -3.09 17.33
CA LEU A 195 34.42 -3.75 18.58
C LEU A 195 34.36 -2.76 19.74
N SER A 196 34.06 -3.25 20.93
CA SER A 196 33.87 -2.44 22.16
C SER A 196 35.11 -1.66 22.59
N ASN A 197 36.30 -2.01 22.07
CA ASN A 197 37.54 -1.26 22.29
C ASN A 197 37.77 -0.14 21.23
N GLY A 198 36.85 0.06 20.28
CA GLY A 198 36.93 1.06 19.21
C GLY A 198 37.73 0.65 17.97
N THR A 199 38.20 -0.61 17.89
CA THR A 199 38.76 -1.18 16.64
C THR A 199 37.65 -1.78 15.80
N SER A 200 37.93 -2.10 14.52
CA SER A 200 36.95 -2.71 13.65
C SER A 200 37.53 -3.72 12.70
N SER A 201 36.72 -4.69 12.30
CA SER A 201 37.04 -5.72 11.29
C SER A 201 36.09 -5.57 10.09
N LEU A 202 36.63 -5.57 8.87
CA LEU A 202 35.90 -5.49 7.62
C LEU A 202 35.71 -6.89 7.00
N SER A 203 34.59 -7.06 6.28
CA SER A 203 34.30 -8.25 5.47
C SER A 203 34.94 -8.18 4.08
N ASN A 204 34.72 -9.22 3.27
CA ASN A 204 34.90 -9.16 1.82
C ASN A 204 33.92 -8.16 1.18
N LEU A 205 34.25 -7.74 -0.05
CA LEU A 205 33.31 -7.08 -0.93
C LEU A 205 32.44 -8.14 -1.61
N PHE A 206 31.12 -7.88 -1.68
CA PHE A 206 30.19 -8.69 -2.45
C PHE A 206 29.35 -7.80 -3.34
N CYS A 207 29.29 -8.10 -4.65
CA CYS A 207 28.50 -7.35 -5.62
C CYS A 207 27.40 -8.24 -6.22
N ILE A 208 26.23 -7.65 -6.49
CA ILE A 208 25.08 -8.31 -7.08
C ILE A 208 24.36 -7.39 -8.05
N ASP A 209 23.97 -7.92 -9.22
CA ASP A 209 23.18 -7.21 -10.23
C ASP A 209 21.68 -7.38 -9.94
N THR A 210 20.93 -6.27 -9.96
CA THR A 210 19.48 -6.26 -9.70
C THR A 210 18.69 -6.40 -11.00
N ASP A 211 18.94 -7.45 -11.77
CA ASP A 211 18.26 -7.75 -13.04
C ASP A 211 16.83 -8.27 -12.81
N ILE A 212 16.00 -7.47 -12.15
CA ILE A 212 14.58 -7.78 -11.94
C ILE A 212 13.70 -6.62 -12.41
N PRO A 213 12.45 -6.90 -12.86
CA PRO A 213 11.53 -5.87 -13.33
C PRO A 213 11.29 -4.78 -12.30
N ALA A 214 11.19 -3.53 -12.77
CA ALA A 214 10.84 -2.40 -11.91
C ALA A 214 9.35 -2.46 -11.52
N PRO A 215 9.00 -2.36 -10.22
CA PRO A 215 7.62 -2.24 -9.80
C PRO A 215 7.04 -0.89 -10.23
N PRO A 216 5.70 -0.79 -10.40
CA PRO A 216 5.07 0.50 -10.69
C PRO A 216 5.34 1.48 -9.54
N GLY A 217 5.77 2.70 -9.86
CA GLY A 217 5.94 3.77 -8.89
C GLY A 217 4.59 4.21 -8.29
N TRP A 218 3.50 4.00 -9.04
CA TRP A 218 2.13 4.31 -8.62
C TRP A 218 1.10 3.49 -9.40
N ILE A 219 -0.06 3.25 -8.75
CA ILE A 219 -1.29 2.77 -9.40
C ILE A 219 -2.42 3.70 -8.95
N ASN A 220 -3.25 4.14 -9.87
CA ASN A 220 -4.42 4.96 -9.59
C ASN A 220 -5.71 4.18 -9.86
N ALA A 221 -6.57 4.05 -8.86
CA ALA A 221 -7.95 3.64 -9.05
C ALA A 221 -8.74 4.87 -9.50
N ASN A 222 -9.14 4.89 -10.77
CA ASN A 222 -9.80 6.03 -11.40
C ASN A 222 -11.23 6.16 -10.88
N TYR A 223 -12.00 5.07 -10.92
CA TYR A 223 -13.36 5.03 -10.37
C TYR A 223 -13.87 3.60 -10.17
N ALA A 224 -14.92 3.52 -9.32
CA ALA A 224 -15.88 2.42 -9.26
C ALA A 224 -17.27 3.03 -9.46
N SER A 225 -17.99 2.65 -10.51
CA SER A 225 -19.24 3.28 -10.95
C SER A 225 -20.29 2.21 -11.26
N TYR A 226 -21.54 2.41 -10.80
CA TYR A 226 -22.62 1.51 -11.17
C TYR A 226 -23.05 1.70 -12.64
N ASN A 227 -23.29 0.57 -13.30
CA ASN A 227 -23.97 0.50 -14.58
C ASN A 227 -25.50 0.40 -14.37
N GLU A 228 -26.28 0.56 -15.46
CA GLU A 228 -27.74 0.47 -15.41
C GLU A 228 -28.24 -0.95 -15.04
N ASP A 229 -27.44 -1.98 -15.31
CA ASP A 229 -27.77 -3.39 -14.98
C ASP A 229 -27.40 -3.76 -13.53
N GLY A 230 -26.88 -2.83 -12.74
CA GLY A 230 -26.46 -3.03 -11.36
C GLY A 230 -25.06 -3.62 -11.20
N SER A 231 -24.34 -3.89 -12.28
CA SER A 231 -22.90 -4.21 -12.22
C SER A 231 -22.08 -2.98 -11.87
N VAL A 232 -20.81 -3.18 -11.45
CA VAL A 232 -19.90 -2.10 -11.14
C VAL A 232 -18.75 -2.09 -12.14
N GLN A 233 -18.62 -1.00 -12.89
CA GLN A 233 -17.48 -0.73 -13.76
C GLN A 233 -16.33 -0.16 -12.95
N LEU A 234 -15.15 -0.75 -13.09
CA LEU A 234 -13.89 -0.32 -12.48
C LEU A 234 -12.93 0.19 -13.57
N SER A 235 -12.16 1.19 -13.24
CA SER A 235 -11.08 1.69 -14.09
C SER A 235 -9.86 2.01 -13.26
N PHE A 236 -8.68 1.64 -13.78
CA PHE A 236 -7.39 1.88 -13.16
C PHE A 236 -6.39 2.38 -14.20
N THR A 237 -5.46 3.21 -13.74
CA THR A 237 -4.29 3.63 -14.51
C THR A 237 -3.04 3.22 -13.74
N VAL A 238 -2.09 2.62 -14.44
CA VAL A 238 -0.83 2.15 -13.89
C VAL A 238 0.30 3.00 -14.46
N ASP A 239 1.35 3.18 -13.66
CA ASP A 239 2.58 3.81 -14.09
C ASP A 239 3.08 3.23 -15.43
N PRO A 240 3.29 4.06 -16.46
CA PRO A 240 3.74 3.58 -17.77
C PRO A 240 5.16 2.99 -17.75
N GLU A 241 5.97 3.28 -16.71
CA GLU A 241 7.31 2.71 -16.54
C GLU A 241 7.28 1.33 -15.86
N ASN A 242 6.08 0.83 -15.50
CA ASN A 242 5.92 -0.48 -14.91
C ASN A 242 6.21 -1.61 -15.90
N GLU A 243 6.99 -2.60 -15.45
CA GLU A 243 7.36 -3.79 -16.23
C GLU A 243 6.58 -5.04 -15.83
N TYR A 244 5.81 -5.01 -14.73
CA TYR A 244 4.94 -6.10 -14.33
C TYR A 244 3.60 -6.01 -15.08
N SER A 245 3.10 -7.14 -15.54
CA SER A 245 1.87 -7.22 -16.34
C SER A 245 0.73 -7.98 -15.66
N THR A 246 0.97 -8.53 -14.48
CA THR A 246 -0.04 -9.28 -13.73
C THR A 246 -0.60 -8.43 -12.60
N TYR A 247 -1.93 -8.36 -12.55
CA TYR A 247 -2.66 -7.57 -11.56
C TYR A 247 -3.77 -8.39 -10.93
N ARG A 248 -4.09 -8.05 -9.68
CA ARG A 248 -5.22 -8.62 -8.95
C ARG A 248 -6.19 -7.53 -8.55
N ILE A 249 -7.46 -7.71 -8.93
CA ILE A 249 -8.55 -6.85 -8.50
C ILE A 249 -9.08 -7.41 -7.19
N GLU A 250 -9.11 -6.58 -6.18
CA GLU A 250 -9.56 -6.94 -4.85
C GLU A 250 -10.78 -6.10 -4.44
N ARG A 251 -11.71 -6.72 -3.69
CA ARG A 251 -12.97 -6.13 -3.24
C ARG A 251 -13.19 -6.38 -1.75
N SER A 252 -13.75 -5.37 -1.04
CA SER A 252 -14.17 -5.48 0.36
C SER A 252 -15.43 -4.67 0.64
N LEU A 253 -16.14 -5.01 1.73
CA LEU A 253 -17.18 -4.18 2.34
C LEU A 253 -16.64 -3.29 3.46
N ASP A 254 -15.35 -3.43 3.80
CA ASP A 254 -14.63 -2.59 4.76
C ASP A 254 -13.50 -1.84 4.05
N SER A 255 -13.38 -0.53 4.31
CA SER A 255 -12.38 0.33 3.64
C SER A 255 -10.93 0.09 4.06
N LEU A 256 -10.69 -0.66 5.14
CA LEU A 256 -9.36 -0.86 5.74
C LEU A 256 -8.87 -2.31 5.66
N SER A 257 -9.80 -3.28 5.57
CA SER A 257 -9.47 -4.69 5.72
C SER A 257 -10.40 -5.60 4.90
N GLY A 258 -10.12 -6.92 4.89
CA GLY A 258 -11.00 -7.93 4.31
C GLY A 258 -11.12 -7.83 2.79
N PHE A 259 -10.06 -7.44 2.10
CA PHE A 259 -10.02 -7.40 0.64
C PHE A 259 -9.84 -8.81 0.08
N ASP A 260 -10.85 -9.31 -0.63
CA ASP A 260 -10.85 -10.59 -1.31
C ASP A 260 -10.47 -10.43 -2.78
N ASN A 261 -9.69 -11.36 -3.31
CA ASN A 261 -9.40 -11.45 -4.74
C ASN A 261 -10.69 -11.81 -5.50
N ILE A 262 -11.06 -11.00 -6.50
CA ILE A 262 -12.19 -11.28 -7.39
C ILE A 262 -11.76 -11.62 -8.81
N GLU A 263 -10.58 -11.17 -9.25
CA GLU A 263 -10.05 -11.46 -10.60
C GLU A 263 -8.55 -11.22 -10.65
N GLU A 264 -7.84 -12.06 -11.41
CA GLU A 264 -6.45 -11.82 -11.82
C GLU A 264 -6.41 -11.57 -13.33
N ILE A 265 -5.74 -10.51 -13.73
CA ILE A 265 -5.68 -10.06 -15.11
C ILE A 265 -4.24 -9.83 -15.57
N HIS A 266 -3.99 -10.10 -16.85
CA HIS A 266 -2.75 -9.71 -17.53
C HIS A 266 -3.01 -8.51 -18.43
N ASN A 267 -2.25 -7.44 -18.25
CA ASN A 267 -2.40 -6.21 -19.02
C ASN A 267 -1.04 -5.49 -19.16
N ASN A 268 -0.73 -5.07 -20.39
CA ASN A 268 0.50 -4.35 -20.72
C ASN A 268 0.24 -2.91 -21.19
N SER A 269 -1.02 -2.42 -21.13
CA SER A 269 -1.38 -1.12 -21.70
C SER A 269 -1.30 0.04 -20.71
N GLY A 270 -1.04 -0.21 -19.44
CA GLY A 270 -1.09 0.81 -18.38
C GLY A 270 -2.49 1.32 -18.05
N PHE A 271 -3.53 0.83 -18.74
CA PHE A 271 -4.93 1.16 -18.49
C PHE A 271 -5.77 -0.12 -18.39
N ILE A 272 -6.50 -0.25 -17.28
CA ILE A 272 -7.23 -1.47 -16.92
C ILE A 272 -8.68 -1.13 -16.67
N GLU A 273 -9.57 -1.83 -17.35
CA GLU A 273 -11.01 -1.80 -17.12
C GLU A 273 -11.51 -3.19 -16.73
N TYR A 274 -12.44 -3.23 -15.79
CA TYR A 274 -13.07 -4.46 -15.34
C TYR A 274 -14.51 -4.20 -14.91
N THR A 275 -15.40 -5.17 -15.13
CA THR A 275 -16.79 -5.09 -14.69
C THR A 275 -17.08 -6.19 -13.66
N ASP A 276 -17.32 -5.79 -12.40
CA ASP A 276 -17.87 -6.69 -11.39
C ASP A 276 -19.37 -6.89 -11.66
N ARG A 277 -19.73 -8.07 -12.14
CA ARG A 277 -21.10 -8.41 -12.55
C ARG A 277 -21.97 -8.89 -11.40
N SER A 278 -21.39 -9.15 -10.24
CA SER A 278 -22.08 -9.66 -9.06
C SER A 278 -21.60 -8.95 -7.80
N PRO A 279 -21.74 -7.60 -7.75
CA PRO A 279 -21.34 -6.84 -6.58
C PRO A 279 -22.24 -7.19 -5.38
N PRO A 280 -21.70 -7.29 -4.16
CA PRO A 280 -22.50 -7.46 -2.95
C PRO A 280 -23.32 -6.20 -2.64
N GLU A 281 -24.34 -6.34 -1.78
CA GLU A 281 -25.05 -5.16 -1.28
C GLU A 281 -24.18 -4.35 -0.32
N GLY A 282 -24.33 -3.01 -0.36
CA GLY A 282 -23.64 -2.09 0.54
C GLY A 282 -22.72 -1.13 -0.20
N ILE A 283 -21.87 -0.46 0.56
CA ILE A 283 -20.77 0.34 0.02
C ILE A 283 -19.62 -0.62 -0.24
N ILE A 284 -19.13 -0.64 -1.46
CA ILE A 284 -18.11 -1.59 -1.90
C ILE A 284 -16.83 -0.82 -2.17
N TYR A 285 -15.73 -1.36 -1.69
CA TYR A 285 -14.39 -0.82 -1.87
C TYR A 285 -13.58 -1.72 -2.78
N TYR A 286 -12.87 -1.13 -3.73
CA TYR A 286 -12.04 -1.83 -4.72
C TYR A 286 -10.64 -1.27 -4.73
N ARG A 287 -9.66 -2.13 -4.97
CA ARG A 287 -8.28 -1.76 -5.24
C ARG A 287 -7.67 -2.70 -6.26
N LEU A 288 -6.62 -2.22 -6.91
CA LEU A 288 -5.76 -3.02 -7.79
C LEU A 288 -4.43 -3.28 -7.10
N ALA A 289 -3.96 -4.51 -7.14
CA ALA A 289 -2.61 -4.89 -6.74
C ALA A 289 -1.79 -5.25 -7.98
N SER A 290 -0.57 -4.74 -8.11
CA SER A 290 0.44 -5.28 -9.03
C SER A 290 1.08 -6.50 -8.38
N LEU A 291 1.22 -7.60 -9.13
CA LEU A 291 1.80 -8.84 -8.65
C LEU A 291 3.20 -9.04 -9.22
N ASN A 292 4.11 -9.53 -8.37
CA ASN A 292 5.41 -10.02 -8.82
C ASN A 292 5.29 -11.40 -9.50
N ASN A 293 6.42 -11.94 -9.97
CA ASN A 293 6.48 -13.24 -10.65
C ASN A 293 6.11 -14.43 -9.72
N CYS A 294 6.03 -14.20 -8.42
CA CYS A 294 5.62 -15.19 -7.41
C CYS A 294 4.11 -15.11 -7.08
N GLY A 295 3.37 -14.16 -7.68
CA GLY A 295 1.95 -13.94 -7.42
C GLY A 295 1.67 -13.13 -6.14
N GLU A 296 2.68 -12.50 -5.56
CA GLU A 296 2.53 -11.66 -4.38
C GLU A 296 2.33 -10.20 -4.76
N ALA A 297 1.50 -9.50 -3.98
CA ALA A 297 1.21 -8.08 -4.21
C ALA A 297 2.38 -7.20 -3.74
N ILE A 298 2.92 -6.41 -4.66
CA ILE A 298 4.05 -5.51 -4.41
C ILE A 298 3.64 -4.04 -4.30
N VAL A 299 2.63 -3.60 -5.07
CA VAL A 299 2.12 -2.23 -5.04
C VAL A 299 0.60 -2.25 -5.13
N TYR A 300 -0.06 -1.42 -4.33
CA TYR A 300 -1.51 -1.24 -4.34
C TYR A 300 -1.91 0.15 -4.87
N SER A 301 -3.07 0.22 -5.53
CA SER A 301 -3.72 1.49 -5.84
C SER A 301 -4.28 2.18 -4.59
N ASN A 302 -4.68 3.45 -4.74
CA ASN A 302 -5.70 4.00 -3.84
C ASN A 302 -7.00 3.17 -3.94
N ILE A 303 -7.88 3.33 -2.96
CA ILE A 303 -9.17 2.64 -2.93
C ILE A 303 -10.20 3.46 -3.70
N ALA A 304 -10.94 2.82 -4.61
CA ALA A 304 -12.18 3.35 -5.17
C ALA A 304 -13.38 2.77 -4.41
N SER A 305 -14.45 3.55 -4.24
CA SER A 305 -15.68 3.07 -3.61
C SER A 305 -16.90 3.29 -4.51
N THR A 306 -17.92 2.48 -4.31
CA THR A 306 -19.24 2.77 -4.88
C THR A 306 -19.95 3.85 -4.09
N ILE A 307 -20.92 4.53 -4.75
CA ILE A 307 -21.86 5.44 -4.10
C ILE A 307 -23.18 4.69 -3.90
N LYS A 308 -23.61 4.58 -2.66
CA LYS A 308 -24.89 3.97 -2.26
C LYS A 308 -25.90 5.08 -2.00
N LEU A 309 -27.00 5.07 -2.75
CA LEU A 309 -28.08 6.03 -2.61
C LEU A 309 -29.20 5.47 -1.75
N ASP A 310 -29.66 6.25 -0.78
CA ASP A 310 -30.86 5.99 0.01
C ASP A 310 -31.91 7.08 -0.21
N LEU A 311 -33.20 6.70 -0.29
CA LEU A 311 -34.34 7.59 -0.48
C LEU A 311 -35.32 7.50 0.68
N GLU A 312 -35.80 8.67 1.12
CA GLU A 312 -36.89 8.78 2.10
C GLU A 312 -37.96 9.74 1.57
N LEU A 313 -39.22 9.27 1.48
CA LEU A 313 -40.37 10.12 1.10
C LEU A 313 -41.03 10.69 2.35
N VAL A 314 -41.02 12.01 2.49
CA VAL A 314 -41.67 12.74 3.58
C VAL A 314 -42.70 13.71 3.00
N GLY A 315 -43.95 13.28 2.95
CA GLY A 315 -45.03 14.06 2.30
C GLY A 315 -44.85 14.13 0.78
N ASP A 316 -44.54 15.30 0.26
CA ASP A 316 -44.23 15.52 -1.17
C ASP A 316 -42.74 15.84 -1.39
N LEU A 317 -41.91 15.60 -0.39
CA LEU A 317 -40.48 15.82 -0.42
C LEU A 317 -39.76 14.47 -0.46
N VAL A 318 -38.82 14.29 -1.38
CA VAL A 318 -37.90 13.15 -1.42
C VAL A 318 -36.56 13.60 -0.87
N ARG A 319 -36.14 12.99 0.23
CA ARG A 319 -34.79 13.15 0.77
C ARG A 319 -33.88 12.11 0.15
N LEU A 320 -32.79 12.57 -0.45
CA LEU A 320 -31.72 11.74 -1.01
C LEU A 320 -30.54 11.83 -0.09
N ASN A 321 -30.02 10.70 0.34
CA ASN A 321 -28.82 10.60 1.16
C ASN A 321 -27.87 9.57 0.54
N TRP A 322 -26.53 9.85 0.55
CA TRP A 322 -25.51 8.95 0.01
C TRP A 322 -24.22 9.05 0.79
N ASN A 323 -23.32 8.05 0.64
CA ASN A 323 -22.00 8.12 1.24
C ASN A 323 -21.05 9.00 0.42
N ASN A 324 -20.09 9.64 1.06
CA ASN A 324 -18.98 10.26 0.35
C ASN A 324 -18.22 9.22 -0.48
N TYR A 325 -17.83 9.61 -1.70
CA TYR A 325 -16.90 8.80 -2.50
C TYR A 325 -15.54 8.74 -1.80
N TYR A 326 -14.98 7.53 -1.69
CA TYR A 326 -13.84 7.29 -0.83
C TYR A 326 -12.52 7.35 -1.59
N ARG A 327 -11.58 8.19 -1.10
CA ARG A 327 -10.16 8.26 -1.45
C ARG A 327 -9.81 8.46 -2.93
N TRP A 328 -10.59 9.20 -3.71
CA TRP A 328 -10.05 9.78 -4.93
C TRP A 328 -8.84 10.65 -4.63
N ARG A 329 -7.79 10.56 -5.44
CA ARG A 329 -6.56 11.35 -5.24
C ARG A 329 -6.80 12.84 -5.36
N GLY A 330 -7.68 13.26 -6.28
CA GLY A 330 -8.12 14.65 -6.41
C GLY A 330 -9.18 15.07 -5.41
N GLY A 331 -9.80 14.12 -4.67
CA GLY A 331 -10.99 14.37 -3.87
C GLY A 331 -12.24 14.59 -4.73
N VAL A 332 -13.40 14.72 -4.10
CA VAL A 332 -14.67 14.98 -4.81
C VAL A 332 -14.82 16.48 -5.04
N PHE A 333 -14.99 16.86 -6.29
CA PHE A 333 -15.27 18.25 -6.69
C PHE A 333 -16.75 18.58 -6.47
N SER A 334 -17.66 17.75 -7.00
CA SER A 334 -19.10 17.97 -6.92
C SER A 334 -19.89 16.67 -6.95
N TYR A 335 -21.13 16.74 -6.45
CA TYR A 335 -22.17 15.74 -6.67
C TYR A 335 -23.28 16.35 -7.49
N ARG A 336 -23.62 15.73 -8.63
CA ARG A 336 -24.75 16.10 -9.50
C ARG A 336 -25.89 15.13 -9.24
N ILE A 337 -27.08 15.65 -9.10
CA ILE A 337 -28.29 14.90 -8.75
C ILE A 337 -29.16 14.77 -9.98
N PHE A 338 -29.52 13.55 -10.33
CA PHE A 338 -30.35 13.25 -11.50
C PHE A 338 -31.63 12.56 -11.08
N ARG A 339 -32.72 12.96 -11.72
CA ARG A 339 -34.06 12.37 -11.58
C ARG A 339 -34.54 11.86 -12.93
N ASN A 340 -35.15 10.66 -12.98
CA ASN A 340 -35.74 10.15 -14.20
C ASN A 340 -37.04 10.91 -14.53
N LYS A 341 -37.10 11.42 -15.76
CA LYS A 341 -38.29 12.00 -16.34
C LYS A 341 -38.52 11.40 -17.73
N SER A 342 -39.70 10.80 -17.94
CA SER A 342 -40.09 10.23 -19.23
C SER A 342 -39.06 9.26 -19.85
N GLY A 343 -38.40 8.44 -18.98
CA GLY A 343 -37.41 7.47 -19.41
C GLY A 343 -35.96 7.99 -19.49
N PHE A 344 -35.74 9.28 -19.24
CA PHE A 344 -34.41 9.90 -19.30
C PHE A 344 -34.07 10.53 -17.92
N PHE A 345 -32.78 10.50 -17.56
CA PHE A 345 -32.30 11.20 -16.39
C PHE A 345 -32.01 12.67 -16.72
N GLU A 346 -32.69 13.59 -16.01
CA GLU A 346 -32.43 15.03 -16.04
C GLU A 346 -31.70 15.46 -14.79
N GLU A 347 -30.75 16.39 -14.89
CA GLU A 347 -30.08 16.99 -13.75
C GLU A 347 -31.04 17.96 -13.05
N ILE A 348 -31.23 17.76 -11.73
CA ILE A 348 -32.12 18.58 -10.90
C ILE A 348 -31.37 19.42 -9.87
N GLY A 349 -30.05 19.19 -9.70
CA GLY A 349 -29.23 19.95 -8.78
C GLY A 349 -27.76 19.52 -8.79
N SER A 350 -26.92 20.36 -8.22
CA SER A 350 -25.51 20.10 -7.99
C SER A 350 -25.11 20.62 -6.61
N LEU A 351 -24.27 19.88 -5.91
CA LEU A 351 -23.76 20.19 -4.56
C LEU A 351 -22.25 20.13 -4.53
N SER A 352 -21.66 20.74 -3.51
CA SER A 352 -20.23 20.61 -3.20
C SER A 352 -19.86 19.15 -2.91
N GLY A 353 -18.61 18.78 -3.18
CA GLY A 353 -18.09 17.43 -2.91
C GLY A 353 -18.09 17.01 -1.42
N THR A 354 -18.49 17.89 -0.50
CA THR A 354 -18.65 17.59 0.92
C THR A 354 -20.08 17.27 1.33
N ASP A 355 -21.06 17.61 0.48
CA ASP A 355 -22.48 17.51 0.79
C ASP A 355 -23.04 16.19 0.26
N THR A 356 -23.74 15.46 1.11
CA THR A 356 -24.31 14.14 0.79
C THR A 356 -25.80 14.04 1.04
N LEU A 357 -26.48 15.19 1.12
CA LEU A 357 -27.92 15.28 1.35
C LEU A 357 -28.55 16.26 0.37
N TYR A 358 -29.62 15.85 -0.30
CA TYR A 358 -30.43 16.69 -1.19
C TYR A 358 -31.92 16.46 -0.92
N THR A 359 -32.75 17.47 -1.15
CA THR A 359 -34.20 17.34 -1.02
C THR A 359 -34.87 17.80 -2.33
N ASP A 360 -35.60 16.90 -2.95
CA ASP A 360 -36.41 17.17 -4.15
C ASP A 360 -37.86 17.40 -3.76
N ASP A 361 -38.49 18.45 -4.34
CA ASP A 361 -39.88 18.83 -4.10
C ASP A 361 -40.77 18.37 -5.26
N LEU A 362 -41.57 17.35 -5.01
CA LEU A 362 -42.47 16.75 -6.01
C LEU A 362 -43.78 17.50 -6.24
N ARG A 363 -44.06 18.58 -5.52
CA ARG A 363 -45.35 19.30 -5.66
C ARG A 363 -45.58 19.84 -7.09
N THR A 364 -44.52 20.16 -7.79
CA THR A 364 -44.54 20.62 -9.20
C THR A 364 -44.25 19.54 -10.21
N PHE A 365 -43.90 18.33 -9.75
CA PHE A 365 -43.57 17.22 -10.60
C PHE A 365 -44.83 16.45 -10.98
N MET A 366 -45.13 16.39 -12.27
CA MET A 366 -46.22 15.57 -12.82
C MET A 366 -45.66 14.48 -13.70
N HIS A 367 -46.07 13.25 -13.45
CA HIS A 367 -45.75 12.14 -14.33
C HIS A 367 -46.45 12.30 -15.69
N GLU A 368 -45.65 12.42 -16.73
CA GLU A 368 -46.12 12.46 -18.13
C GLU A 368 -46.29 11.05 -18.72
N THR A 369 -45.73 10.02 -18.05
CA THR A 369 -45.75 8.62 -18.50
C THR A 369 -46.45 7.71 -17.49
N GLY A 370 -46.90 6.56 -17.96
CA GLY A 370 -47.70 5.58 -17.19
C GLY A 370 -47.00 4.89 -16.02
N ASN A 371 -45.80 5.29 -15.62
CA ASN A 371 -45.08 4.76 -14.45
C ASN A 371 -45.13 5.77 -13.31
N LEU A 372 -45.46 5.31 -12.10
CA LEU A 372 -45.48 6.11 -10.87
C LEU A 372 -44.13 6.16 -10.15
N ASP A 373 -43.16 5.38 -10.60
CA ASP A 373 -41.84 5.35 -10.02
C ASP A 373 -41.01 6.57 -10.44
N ILE A 374 -40.47 7.25 -9.45
CA ILE A 374 -39.50 8.31 -9.63
C ILE A 374 -38.16 7.75 -9.21
N CYS A 375 -37.21 7.67 -10.15
CA CYS A 375 -35.88 7.12 -9.91
C CYS A 375 -34.84 8.24 -9.86
N TYR A 376 -33.84 8.04 -9.00
CA TYR A 376 -32.73 8.99 -8.81
C TYR A 376 -31.39 8.27 -8.94
N ARG A 377 -30.39 9.03 -9.33
CA ARG A 377 -28.98 8.65 -9.27
C ARG A 377 -28.12 9.87 -8.96
N ILE A 378 -26.98 9.63 -8.35
CA ILE A 378 -25.97 10.63 -8.03
C ILE A 378 -24.77 10.40 -8.94
N VAL A 379 -24.16 11.48 -9.43
CA VAL A 379 -22.90 11.45 -10.18
C VAL A 379 -21.90 12.28 -9.41
N ALA A 380 -20.86 11.62 -8.87
CA ALA A 380 -19.71 12.29 -8.29
C ALA A 380 -18.72 12.66 -9.40
N GLU A 381 -18.11 13.81 -9.29
CA GLU A 381 -17.03 14.29 -10.17
C GLU A 381 -15.76 14.48 -9.35
N GLU A 382 -14.64 13.91 -9.81
CA GLU A 382 -13.33 14.09 -9.18
C GLU A 382 -12.77 15.48 -9.49
N ALA A 383 -12.07 16.09 -8.52
CA ALA A 383 -11.26 17.28 -8.76
C ALA A 383 -9.98 16.91 -9.53
N PHE A 384 -9.02 17.82 -9.63
CA PHE A 384 -7.80 17.57 -10.39
C PHE A 384 -7.02 16.35 -9.84
N ASN A 385 -6.74 15.40 -10.72
CA ASN A 385 -5.94 14.21 -10.46
C ASN A 385 -4.81 14.14 -11.50
N PRO A 386 -3.51 14.12 -11.11
CA PRO A 386 -2.39 14.12 -12.05
C PRO A 386 -2.26 12.80 -12.84
N TYR A 387 -2.88 11.71 -12.39
CA TYR A 387 -2.77 10.38 -12.97
C TYR A 387 -3.93 10.04 -13.91
N TYR A 388 -5.04 10.79 -13.84
CA TYR A 388 -6.23 10.56 -14.64
C TYR A 388 -7.04 11.84 -14.80
N ASN A 389 -7.60 12.07 -16.00
CA ASN A 389 -8.41 13.26 -16.26
C ASN A 389 -9.82 13.09 -15.68
N ALA A 390 -10.16 13.89 -14.68
CA ALA A 390 -11.50 14.12 -14.14
C ALA A 390 -12.43 12.88 -14.18
N ALA A 391 -12.26 11.97 -13.24
CA ALA A 391 -13.09 10.77 -13.12
C ALA A 391 -14.53 11.13 -12.70
N THR A 392 -15.48 10.31 -13.13
CA THR A 392 -16.86 10.34 -12.65
C THR A 392 -17.27 8.97 -12.11
N SER A 393 -18.14 8.97 -11.10
CA SER A 393 -18.73 7.76 -10.54
C SER A 393 -20.23 7.95 -10.36
N ILE A 394 -21.00 6.99 -10.85
CA ILE A 394 -22.47 6.96 -10.77
C ILE A 394 -22.88 6.03 -9.65
N SER A 395 -23.85 6.47 -8.81
CA SER A 395 -24.45 5.65 -7.75
C SER A 395 -25.32 4.53 -8.30
N ASP A 396 -25.72 3.61 -7.43
CA ASP A 396 -26.88 2.76 -7.72
C ASP A 396 -28.11 3.65 -8.00
N THR A 397 -29.00 3.12 -8.85
CA THR A 397 -30.30 3.79 -9.11
C THR A 397 -31.31 3.34 -8.08
N LYS A 398 -31.96 4.30 -7.41
CA LYS A 398 -33.04 4.05 -6.45
C LYS A 398 -34.30 4.69 -6.94
N CYS A 399 -35.43 3.98 -6.77
CA CYS A 399 -36.74 4.45 -7.16
C CYS A 399 -37.69 4.49 -5.96
N ILE A 400 -38.62 5.42 -6.02
CA ILE A 400 -39.66 5.59 -5.02
C ILE A 400 -41.00 5.78 -5.73
N GLU A 401 -42.05 5.12 -5.27
CA GLU A 401 -43.39 5.28 -5.84
C GLU A 401 -44.00 6.60 -5.34
N GLN A 402 -44.39 7.46 -6.29
CA GLN A 402 -45.09 8.70 -5.93
C GLN A 402 -46.51 8.39 -5.47
N PRO A 403 -46.95 8.88 -4.28
CA PRO A 403 -48.33 8.73 -3.84
C PRO A 403 -49.32 9.39 -4.79
N VAL A 404 -50.28 8.62 -5.26
CA VAL A 404 -51.36 9.14 -6.09
C VAL A 404 -52.30 10.03 -5.26
N LYS A 405 -52.45 11.29 -5.68
CA LYS A 405 -53.28 12.29 -5.04
C LYS A 405 -54.19 13.00 -6.01
N ILE A 406 -55.41 13.28 -5.56
CA ILE A 406 -56.38 14.13 -6.29
C ILE A 406 -56.71 15.28 -5.34
N TYR A 407 -56.29 16.47 -5.69
CA TYR A 407 -56.59 17.71 -4.97
C TYR A 407 -57.83 18.36 -5.58
N VAL A 408 -58.87 18.53 -4.80
CA VAL A 408 -60.16 19.06 -5.29
C VAL A 408 -60.43 20.34 -4.53
N PRO A 409 -60.58 21.50 -5.22
CA PRO A 409 -60.99 22.74 -4.62
C PRO A 409 -62.37 22.59 -3.97
N ASN A 410 -62.63 23.31 -2.87
CA ASN A 410 -63.92 23.30 -2.20
C ASN A 410 -64.83 24.49 -2.56
N ALA A 411 -64.30 25.48 -3.31
CA ALA A 411 -65.02 26.64 -3.81
C ALA A 411 -64.32 27.21 -5.08
N PHE A 412 -65.09 27.93 -5.90
CA PHE A 412 -64.54 28.70 -7.02
C PHE A 412 -65.45 29.91 -7.29
N THR A 413 -64.93 30.92 -8.03
CA THR A 413 -65.60 32.21 -8.27
C THR A 413 -65.71 32.48 -9.77
N PRO A 414 -66.78 32.00 -10.48
CA PRO A 414 -66.92 32.16 -11.92
C PRO A 414 -67.42 33.58 -12.26
N ASP A 415 -66.54 34.59 -12.08
CA ASP A 415 -66.85 36.04 -12.29
C ASP A 415 -66.09 36.62 -13.51
N ASP A 416 -65.44 35.79 -14.31
CA ASP A 416 -64.74 36.11 -15.56
C ASP A 416 -63.49 37.04 -15.32
N ASN A 417 -62.90 36.99 -14.12
CA ASN A 417 -61.71 37.78 -13.77
C ASN A 417 -60.38 37.04 -13.98
N LEU A 418 -60.43 35.79 -14.53
CA LEU A 418 -59.33 34.88 -14.78
C LEU A 418 -58.67 34.29 -13.50
N VAL A 419 -59.28 34.44 -12.33
CA VAL A 419 -58.83 33.88 -11.07
C VAL A 419 -59.91 33.00 -10.45
N ASN A 420 -59.67 31.70 -10.31
CA ASN A 420 -60.63 30.72 -9.82
C ASN A 420 -61.97 30.66 -10.54
N ASP A 421 -62.02 31.04 -11.81
CA ASP A 421 -63.23 31.04 -12.64
C ASP A 421 -63.69 29.62 -13.01
N VAL A 422 -62.83 28.62 -12.84
CA VAL A 422 -63.08 27.23 -13.23
C VAL A 422 -62.79 26.28 -12.11
N PHE A 423 -63.76 25.43 -11.76
CA PHE A 423 -63.57 24.31 -10.89
C PHE A 423 -62.83 23.19 -11.62
N LYS A 424 -61.59 22.94 -11.27
CA LYS A 424 -60.76 21.90 -11.89
C LYS A 424 -59.96 21.17 -10.81
N PRO A 425 -60.13 19.85 -10.63
CA PRO A 425 -59.28 19.03 -9.78
C PRO A 425 -57.86 18.97 -10.37
N VAL A 426 -56.87 18.88 -9.48
CA VAL A 426 -55.44 18.68 -9.83
C VAL A 426 -55.04 17.27 -9.41
N LEU A 427 -54.54 16.51 -10.37
CA LEU A 427 -54.06 15.15 -10.14
C LEU A 427 -52.55 15.15 -10.13
N SER A 428 -51.92 14.33 -9.24
CA SER A 428 -50.47 14.11 -9.21
C SER A 428 -50.00 13.13 -10.31
N PHE A 429 -50.90 12.65 -11.18
CA PHE A 429 -50.65 11.66 -12.22
C PHE A 429 -51.53 11.92 -13.46
N SER A 430 -51.09 11.44 -14.62
CA SER A 430 -51.93 11.42 -15.84
C SER A 430 -52.83 10.18 -15.80
N PRO A 431 -54.15 10.35 -15.70
CA PRO A 431 -55.04 9.20 -15.59
C PRO A 431 -55.21 8.49 -16.94
N VAL A 432 -55.27 7.13 -16.93
CA VAL A 432 -55.58 6.31 -18.12
C VAL A 432 -57.04 6.49 -18.50
N LYS A 433 -57.95 6.61 -17.50
CA LYS A 433 -59.32 6.98 -17.64
C LYS A 433 -59.68 8.02 -16.60
N TYR A 434 -60.54 8.96 -16.96
CA TYR A 434 -61.02 10.00 -16.11
C TYR A 434 -62.47 10.25 -16.32
N ARG A 435 -63.24 10.50 -15.25
CA ARG A 435 -64.63 10.95 -15.31
C ARG A 435 -64.92 11.91 -14.14
N MET A 436 -65.42 13.07 -14.43
CA MET A 436 -65.92 14.01 -13.45
C MET A 436 -67.38 14.33 -13.74
N ILE A 437 -68.21 14.27 -12.67
CA ILE A 437 -69.62 14.61 -12.71
C ILE A 437 -69.92 15.65 -11.68
N ILE A 438 -70.68 16.67 -12.00
CA ILE A 438 -71.17 17.67 -11.07
C ILE A 438 -72.67 17.66 -11.06
N ASN A 439 -73.27 17.53 -9.90
CA ASN A 439 -74.74 17.49 -9.69
C ASN A 439 -75.18 18.63 -8.79
N ASN A 440 -76.44 19.03 -8.92
CA ASN A 440 -77.09 19.86 -7.91
C ASN A 440 -77.51 19.01 -6.70
N ARG A 441 -78.08 19.66 -5.66
CA ARG A 441 -78.53 18.97 -4.41
C ARG A 441 -79.62 17.94 -4.64
N SER A 442 -80.39 18.08 -5.77
CA SER A 442 -81.45 17.15 -6.15
C SER A 442 -80.95 15.96 -6.98
N GLY A 443 -79.65 15.84 -7.22
CA GLY A 443 -79.05 14.78 -7.99
C GLY A 443 -79.07 14.93 -9.51
N VAL A 444 -79.49 16.14 -10.00
CA VAL A 444 -79.52 16.40 -11.48
C VAL A 444 -78.10 16.72 -11.91
N THR A 445 -77.60 16.05 -12.95
CA THR A 445 -76.30 16.26 -13.53
C THR A 445 -76.27 17.59 -14.29
N LEU A 446 -75.29 18.43 -13.93
CA LEU A 446 -75.11 19.79 -14.50
C LEU A 446 -73.91 19.83 -15.45
N PHE A 447 -72.90 19.01 -15.19
CA PHE A 447 -71.69 18.93 -15.97
C PHE A 447 -71.12 17.51 -15.91
N THR A 448 -70.50 17.07 -17.04
CA THR A 448 -69.76 15.82 -17.10
C THR A 448 -68.62 16.01 -18.07
N THR A 449 -67.44 15.52 -17.68
CA THR A 449 -66.28 15.43 -18.60
C THR A 449 -65.53 14.14 -18.38
N ASN A 450 -64.87 13.67 -19.42
CA ASN A 450 -63.86 12.55 -19.39
C ASN A 450 -62.46 13.07 -19.61
N ASP A 451 -62.28 14.39 -19.75
CA ASP A 451 -60.95 15.01 -19.87
C ASP A 451 -60.57 15.65 -18.54
N HIS A 452 -59.44 15.18 -17.95
CA HIS A 452 -58.93 15.71 -16.68
C HIS A 452 -58.37 17.15 -16.80
N LEU A 453 -58.16 17.61 -18.05
CA LEU A 453 -57.73 18.98 -18.30
C LEU A 453 -58.92 19.94 -18.42
N GLU A 454 -60.14 19.43 -18.61
CA GLU A 454 -61.38 20.22 -18.68
C GLU A 454 -61.93 20.50 -17.27
N GLY A 455 -62.24 21.75 -16.98
CA GLY A 455 -62.89 22.17 -15.72
C GLY A 455 -64.27 22.71 -15.96
N TRP A 456 -65.07 22.80 -14.89
CA TRP A 456 -66.45 23.35 -14.92
C TRP A 456 -66.46 24.86 -14.61
N ASN A 457 -67.04 25.66 -15.47
CA ASN A 457 -67.14 27.12 -15.35
C ASN A 457 -68.41 27.64 -14.63
N GLY A 458 -69.14 26.77 -13.94
CA GLY A 458 -70.34 27.16 -13.19
C GLY A 458 -71.58 27.36 -14.08
N MET A 459 -71.52 26.92 -15.33
CA MET A 459 -72.66 27.01 -16.26
C MET A 459 -73.34 25.66 -16.49
N SER A 460 -74.66 25.68 -16.73
CA SER A 460 -75.41 24.54 -17.24
C SER A 460 -76.45 25.00 -18.25
N GLY A 461 -76.50 24.34 -19.42
CA GLY A 461 -77.40 24.73 -20.49
C GLY A 461 -77.27 26.22 -20.97
N GLY A 462 -76.03 26.76 -20.91
CA GLY A 462 -75.74 28.14 -21.31
C GLY A 462 -76.13 29.23 -20.30
N ARG A 463 -76.50 28.84 -19.07
CA ARG A 463 -76.84 29.78 -18.00
C ARG A 463 -75.91 29.66 -16.82
N LYS A 464 -75.51 30.81 -16.21
CA LYS A 464 -74.76 30.81 -14.95
C LYS A 464 -75.67 30.28 -13.84
N LEU A 465 -75.11 29.42 -13.00
CA LEU A 465 -75.81 28.86 -11.84
C LEU A 465 -75.65 29.77 -10.61
N PRO A 466 -76.60 29.77 -9.66
CA PRO A 466 -76.58 30.61 -8.49
C PRO A 466 -75.46 30.15 -7.48
N GLU A 467 -75.17 31.05 -6.51
CA GLU A 467 -74.44 30.67 -5.33
C GLU A 467 -75.18 29.54 -4.60
N ASP A 468 -74.56 28.37 -4.56
CA ASP A 468 -75.05 27.19 -3.87
C ASP A 468 -73.92 26.16 -3.69
N VAL A 469 -74.26 25.10 -2.99
CA VAL A 469 -73.37 23.92 -2.82
C VAL A 469 -73.76 22.86 -3.86
N TYR A 470 -72.78 22.43 -4.62
CA TYR A 470 -72.87 21.39 -5.63
C TYR A 470 -72.15 20.16 -5.17
N ILE A 471 -72.50 18.99 -5.73
CA ILE A 471 -71.91 17.70 -5.40
C ILE A 471 -71.10 17.28 -6.60
N TRP A 472 -69.82 16.99 -6.37
CA TRP A 472 -68.94 16.44 -7.39
C TRP A 472 -68.63 14.96 -7.13
N PHE A 473 -68.43 14.20 -8.20
CA PHE A 473 -67.88 12.84 -8.21
C PHE A 473 -66.79 12.80 -9.23
N ILE A 474 -65.64 12.19 -8.83
CA ILE A 474 -64.47 11.98 -9.69
C ILE A 474 -64.08 10.53 -9.63
N GLU A 475 -63.88 9.93 -10.79
CA GLU A 475 -63.30 8.61 -10.94
C GLU A 475 -62.11 8.71 -11.89
N ALA A 476 -60.97 8.19 -11.45
CA ALA A 476 -59.73 8.16 -12.25
C ALA A 476 -59.06 6.81 -12.15
N GLU A 477 -58.60 6.27 -13.27
CA GLU A 477 -57.77 5.08 -13.34
C GLU A 477 -56.31 5.52 -13.40
N THR A 478 -55.53 5.06 -12.44
CA THR A 478 -54.07 5.33 -12.35
C THR A 478 -53.29 4.57 -13.43
N PRO A 479 -52.07 4.96 -13.77
CA PRO A 479 -51.22 4.26 -14.75
C PRO A 479 -50.98 2.79 -14.44
N ASP A 480 -50.97 2.40 -13.16
CA ASP A 480 -50.84 1.01 -12.69
C ASP A 480 -52.17 0.25 -12.66
N GLY A 481 -53.28 0.85 -13.22
CA GLY A 481 -54.58 0.22 -13.39
C GLY A 481 -55.50 0.26 -12.18
N LYS A 482 -55.13 0.97 -11.07
CA LYS A 482 -55.99 1.13 -9.90
C LYS A 482 -57.04 2.20 -10.16
N THR A 483 -58.30 1.97 -9.77
CA THR A 483 -59.36 2.96 -9.85
C THR A 483 -59.54 3.70 -8.53
N ILE A 484 -59.47 5.02 -8.59
CA ILE A 484 -59.70 5.91 -7.46
C ILE A 484 -61.01 6.66 -7.65
N SER A 485 -61.92 6.54 -6.70
CA SER A 485 -63.17 7.28 -6.72
C SER A 485 -63.23 8.25 -5.50
N ARG A 486 -63.64 9.48 -5.74
CA ARG A 486 -63.81 10.54 -4.75
C ARG A 486 -65.12 11.25 -4.95
N THR A 487 -65.74 11.68 -3.89
CA THR A 487 -66.94 12.54 -3.93
C THR A 487 -66.84 13.60 -2.83
N GLY A 488 -67.43 14.71 -3.06
CA GLY A 488 -67.47 15.83 -2.14
C GLY A 488 -68.36 16.95 -2.57
N THR A 489 -68.26 18.06 -1.90
CA THR A 489 -69.05 19.27 -2.21
C THR A 489 -68.13 20.42 -2.65
N LEU A 490 -68.65 21.28 -3.47
CA LEU A 490 -68.03 22.56 -3.86
C LEU A 490 -69.06 23.69 -3.78
N SER A 491 -68.56 24.89 -3.51
CA SER A 491 -69.40 26.11 -3.47
C SER A 491 -69.08 27.04 -4.62
N ILE A 492 -70.11 27.55 -5.30
CA ILE A 492 -70.00 28.73 -6.16
C ILE A 492 -70.12 29.94 -5.26
N ILE A 493 -69.20 30.88 -5.31
CA ILE A 493 -69.16 32.13 -4.59
C ILE A 493 -68.98 33.27 -5.59
N PHE A 494 -69.74 34.37 -5.47
CA PHE A 494 -69.49 35.59 -6.23
C PHE A 494 -68.92 36.67 -5.34
N ASN A 495 -67.92 37.38 -5.80
CA ASN A 495 -67.40 38.57 -5.11
C ASN A 495 -68.43 39.70 -5.33
N HIS A 496 -69.09 40.14 -4.26
CA HIS A 496 -70.06 41.25 -4.24
C HIS A 496 -69.36 42.59 -4.06
#